data_7b009340e14a7951bd3843ef6a7a7ee0
#
_entry.id   7b009340e14a7951bd3843ef6a7a7ee0
#
_cell.length_a   1.000
_cell.length_b   1.000
_cell.length_c   1.000
_cell.angle_alpha   90.00
_cell.angle_beta   90.00
_cell.angle_gamma   90.00
#
_symmetry.space_group_name_H-M   'P 1'
#
loop_
_entity.id
_entity.type
_entity.pdbx_description
1 polymer ?
#
loop_
_entity_poly.entity_id
_entity_poly.type
_entity_poly.pdbx_seq_one_letter_code
_entity_poly.pdbx_strand_id
1 'polypeptide(L)'
;MKKHIRVLLALMVSGVVLASCTTREVSCTLKGRIHDRNSDTLILKRATDDPRFNQVLIPVRDSAFEFTIQIYHPEAYELIFKEELERGSWRPVLFIAEKGEISFELYSNPDENKITGRNLNSVLAEYNKEFLGMFRPKADPLNDSIDALFQKNEYFSAEMKLLQSELANAGDNESRMALREKMEDLRSTGNDLSPRAKDLTRQGDSLRAEATRWRYKYIEENPSIVSYYFLLNDLRYLESSQANIEEIKSLYPVFAGKYPEHAYTEIMRSMLEGHDAIKVGGSFIDFSLPDLDGTVHRLSDIIGGKYALIDLWASWCGPCIATSRSMIPVYEEFRDRGFTVCGVAAEIDNTDQMRARIEKEKFPWINLVELDHKNHIWDKYGVSNSGGGTFLMDNEGTILAINPDAEKVREILSEKLKQTF
;
A
#
# COMPACT_ATOMS: atom_id res chain seq x y z
N MET A 1 -28.97 -78.52 -25.76
CA MET A 1 -27.68 -77.90 -25.97
C MET A 1 -27.90 -76.38 -26.16
N LYS A 2 -27.76 -75.57 -25.11
CA LYS A 2 -27.86 -74.11 -25.20
C LYS A 2 -26.52 -73.54 -24.67
N LYS A 3 -25.77 -72.95 -25.61
CA LYS A 3 -24.48 -72.25 -25.28
C LYS A 3 -24.77 -70.85 -24.69
N HIS A 4 -24.31 -70.60 -23.46
CA HIS A 4 -24.34 -69.28 -22.85
C HIS A 4 -23.08 -68.52 -23.28
N ILE A 5 -23.26 -67.44 -24.02
CA ILE A 5 -22.23 -66.46 -24.33
C ILE A 5 -22.20 -65.45 -23.14
N ARG A 6 -21.14 -65.46 -22.40
CA ARG A 6 -20.85 -64.40 -21.38
C ARG A 6 -20.15 -63.23 -22.08
N VAL A 7 -20.85 -62.10 -22.14
CA VAL A 7 -20.25 -60.84 -22.58
C VAL A 7 -19.57 -60.21 -21.34
N LEU A 8 -18.26 -60.09 -21.38
CA LEU A 8 -17.47 -59.31 -20.42
C LEU A 8 -17.55 -57.85 -20.82
N LEU A 9 -18.23 -57.02 -20.02
CA LEU A 9 -18.20 -55.56 -20.15
C LEU A 9 -16.95 -55.09 -19.41
N ALA A 10 -15.92 -54.64 -20.15
CA ALA A 10 -14.75 -53.96 -19.59
C ALA A 10 -15.11 -52.48 -19.35
N LEU A 11 -15.30 -52.13 -18.09
CA LEU A 11 -15.40 -50.75 -17.66
C LEU A 11 -13.99 -50.12 -17.70
N MET A 12 -13.72 -49.29 -18.72
CA MET A 12 -12.59 -48.38 -18.71
C MET A 12 -12.91 -47.24 -17.74
N VAL A 13 -12.38 -47.30 -16.56
CA VAL A 13 -12.32 -46.13 -15.63
C VAL A 13 -11.19 -45.23 -16.13
N SER A 14 -11.58 -44.18 -16.87
CA SER A 14 -10.66 -43.06 -17.19
C SER A 14 -10.38 -42.30 -15.91
N GLY A 15 -9.29 -42.64 -15.24
CA GLY A 15 -8.78 -41.87 -14.15
C GLY A 15 -8.29 -40.50 -14.67
N VAL A 16 -9.09 -39.45 -14.47
CA VAL A 16 -8.63 -38.08 -14.59
C VAL A 16 -7.70 -37.85 -13.39
N VAL A 17 -6.40 -37.95 -13.62
CA VAL A 17 -5.40 -37.48 -12.67
C VAL A 17 -5.49 -35.97 -12.69
N LEU A 18 -6.24 -35.41 -11.74
CA LEU A 18 -6.11 -34.01 -11.37
C LEU A 18 -4.71 -33.87 -10.78
N ALA A 19 -3.76 -33.43 -11.61
CA ALA A 19 -2.48 -32.96 -11.15
C ALA A 19 -2.76 -31.68 -10.34
N SER A 20 -2.99 -31.85 -9.03
CA SER A 20 -2.90 -30.78 -8.06
C SER A 20 -1.46 -30.28 -8.12
N CYS A 21 -1.21 -29.16 -8.79
CA CYS A 21 0.03 -28.41 -8.64
C CYS A 21 0.07 -27.87 -7.21
N THR A 22 0.47 -28.71 -6.25
CA THR A 22 0.88 -28.24 -4.94
C THR A 22 2.16 -27.44 -5.15
N THR A 23 2.09 -26.12 -5.10
CA THR A 23 3.25 -25.24 -5.03
C THR A 23 4.08 -25.68 -3.84
N ARG A 24 5.26 -26.22 -4.12
CA ARG A 24 6.13 -26.78 -3.10
C ARG A 24 7.01 -25.65 -2.56
N GLU A 25 7.00 -25.48 -1.23
CA GLU A 25 7.95 -24.59 -0.57
C GLU A 25 9.38 -24.88 -1.00
N VAL A 26 10.14 -23.83 -1.24
CA VAL A 26 11.55 -23.89 -1.54
C VAL A 26 12.34 -23.00 -0.60
N SER A 27 13.55 -23.44 -0.24
CA SER A 27 14.43 -22.69 0.65
C SER A 27 15.16 -21.57 -0.11
N CYS A 28 15.16 -20.38 0.49
CA CYS A 28 15.99 -19.24 0.13
C CYS A 28 16.91 -18.91 1.32
N THR A 29 18.21 -19.03 1.14
CA THR A 29 19.22 -18.73 2.17
C THR A 29 19.85 -17.38 1.90
N LEU A 30 19.71 -16.48 2.85
CA LEU A 30 20.31 -15.14 2.86
C LEU A 30 21.60 -15.19 3.64
N LYS A 31 22.70 -14.76 3.04
CA LYS A 31 24.02 -14.77 3.66
C LYS A 31 24.76 -13.48 3.34
N GLY A 32 25.32 -12.84 4.34
CA GLY A 32 25.97 -11.56 4.04
C GLY A 32 26.92 -11.06 5.10
N ARG A 33 27.61 -10.01 4.71
CA ARG A 33 28.53 -9.26 5.55
C ARG A 33 28.18 -7.77 5.52
N ILE A 34 28.32 -7.13 6.69
CA ILE A 34 28.11 -5.70 6.86
C ILE A 34 29.47 -5.03 7.04
N HIS A 35 29.72 -3.99 6.25
CA HIS A 35 30.95 -3.21 6.27
C HIS A 35 30.69 -1.82 6.85
N ASP A 36 31.75 -1.16 7.33
CA ASP A 36 31.82 0.26 7.72
C ASP A 36 30.66 0.78 8.61
N ARG A 37 29.85 -0.12 9.19
CA ARG A 37 28.81 0.24 10.17
C ARG A 37 28.58 -0.88 11.18
N ASN A 38 28.13 -0.49 12.38
CA ASN A 38 27.73 -1.44 13.40
C ASN A 38 26.21 -1.63 13.34
N SER A 39 25.79 -2.87 13.16
CA SER A 39 24.40 -3.29 13.28
C SER A 39 24.37 -4.66 13.92
N ASP A 40 23.45 -4.89 14.84
CA ASP A 40 23.27 -6.17 15.53
C ASP A 40 22.07 -6.96 14.99
N THR A 41 21.20 -6.30 14.24
CA THR A 41 19.95 -6.90 13.78
C THR A 41 19.51 -6.29 12.46
N LEU A 42 19.18 -7.15 11.50
CA LEU A 42 18.44 -6.78 10.29
C LEU A 42 16.98 -7.19 10.44
N ILE A 43 16.10 -6.41 9.85
CA ILE A 43 14.67 -6.73 9.69
C ILE A 43 14.46 -7.19 8.27
N LEU A 44 13.91 -8.39 8.12
CA LEU A 44 13.48 -8.95 6.84
C LEU A 44 11.95 -8.88 6.76
N LYS A 45 11.43 -8.38 5.64
CA LYS A 45 10.00 -8.39 5.33
C LYS A 45 9.76 -8.54 3.83
N ARG A 46 8.56 -8.93 3.43
CA ARG A 46 8.15 -8.79 2.02
C ARG A 46 8.08 -7.30 1.66
N ALA A 47 8.46 -6.96 0.45
CA ALA A 47 8.39 -5.57 0.00
C ALA A 47 6.94 -5.02 -0.06
N THR A 48 5.94 -5.92 -0.09
CA THR A 48 4.53 -5.58 -0.03
C THR A 48 3.98 -5.36 1.38
N ASP A 49 4.70 -5.78 2.43
CA ASP A 49 4.23 -5.68 3.81
C ASP A 49 4.58 -4.32 4.41
N ASP A 50 3.77 -3.90 5.40
CA ASP A 50 4.09 -2.73 6.21
C ASP A 50 5.31 -3.03 7.11
N PRO A 51 6.32 -2.12 7.17
CA PRO A 51 7.53 -2.36 7.95
C PRO A 51 7.30 -2.45 9.47
N ARG A 52 6.13 -2.12 9.96
CA ARG A 52 5.77 -2.24 11.38
C ARG A 52 5.32 -3.65 11.78
N PHE A 53 4.96 -4.48 10.79
CA PHE A 53 4.35 -5.79 11.01
C PHE A 53 5.07 -6.89 10.21
N ASN A 54 4.86 -8.14 10.60
CA ASN A 54 5.41 -9.31 9.91
C ASN A 54 6.94 -9.28 9.74
N GLN A 55 7.62 -8.65 10.71
CA GLN A 55 9.07 -8.54 10.71
C GLN A 55 9.73 -9.85 11.13
N VAL A 56 10.70 -10.30 10.36
CA VAL A 56 11.61 -11.36 10.76
C VAL A 56 12.94 -10.73 11.17
N LEU A 57 13.34 -10.93 12.42
CA LEU A 57 14.59 -10.39 12.94
C LEU A 57 15.74 -11.34 12.63
N ILE A 58 16.74 -10.85 11.90
CA ILE A 58 17.96 -11.59 11.57
C ILE A 58 19.09 -11.07 12.44
N PRO A 59 19.63 -11.87 13.37
CA PRO A 59 20.76 -11.46 14.18
C PRO A 59 22.04 -11.35 13.35
N VAL A 60 22.81 -10.29 13.60
CA VAL A 60 24.13 -10.06 13.01
C VAL A 60 25.19 -10.38 14.07
N ARG A 61 26.19 -11.19 13.73
CA ARG A 61 27.31 -11.55 14.60
C ARG A 61 28.63 -11.40 13.84
N ASP A 62 29.58 -10.72 14.42
CA ASP A 62 30.88 -10.47 13.79
C ASP A 62 30.75 -9.86 12.39
N SER A 63 29.83 -8.90 12.28
CA SER A 63 29.45 -8.23 11.01
C SER A 63 28.95 -9.17 9.91
N ALA A 64 28.47 -10.37 10.26
CA ALA A 64 27.94 -11.35 9.31
C ALA A 64 26.56 -11.85 9.75
N PHE A 65 25.77 -12.29 8.78
CA PHE A 65 24.48 -12.93 9.02
C PHE A 65 24.25 -14.10 8.06
N GLU A 66 23.47 -15.05 8.52
CA GLU A 66 22.94 -16.15 7.72
C GLU A 66 21.53 -16.47 8.19
N PHE A 67 20.58 -16.53 7.27
CA PHE A 67 19.19 -16.84 7.59
C PHE A 67 18.50 -17.54 6.42
N THR A 68 17.64 -18.54 6.70
CA THR A 68 16.92 -19.27 5.67
C THR A 68 15.42 -19.07 5.83
N ILE A 69 14.75 -18.68 4.76
CA ILE A 69 13.29 -18.58 4.65
C ILE A 69 12.74 -19.64 3.70
N GLN A 70 11.48 -20.00 3.92
CA GLN A 70 10.71 -20.81 2.98
C GLN A 70 9.81 -19.89 2.15
N ILE A 71 9.82 -20.07 0.84
CA ILE A 71 9.01 -19.29 -0.10
C ILE A 71 8.24 -20.23 -1.02
N TYR A 72 7.03 -19.84 -1.41
CA TYR A 72 6.23 -20.57 -2.39
C TYR A 72 6.54 -20.12 -3.82
N HIS A 73 6.74 -18.81 -3.99
CA HIS A 73 7.08 -18.17 -5.27
C HIS A 73 8.22 -17.17 -5.05
N PRO A 74 9.05 -16.93 -6.06
CA PRO A 74 9.99 -15.81 -6.00
C PRO A 74 9.22 -14.48 -5.86
N GLU A 75 9.60 -13.66 -4.89
CA GLU A 75 8.98 -12.36 -4.67
C GLU A 75 9.98 -11.34 -4.09
N ALA A 76 9.63 -10.06 -4.17
CA ALA A 76 10.46 -8.98 -3.64
C ALA A 76 10.41 -8.95 -2.10
N TYR A 77 11.59 -8.87 -1.51
CA TYR A 77 11.85 -8.70 -0.08
C TYR A 77 12.74 -7.50 0.18
N GLU A 78 12.70 -7.02 1.39
CA GLU A 78 13.53 -5.93 1.87
C GLU A 78 14.29 -6.34 3.13
N LEU A 79 15.59 -6.03 3.16
CA LEU A 79 16.38 -6.00 4.39
C LEU A 79 16.48 -4.55 4.86
N ILE A 80 16.16 -4.32 6.12
CA ILE A 80 16.21 -2.99 6.76
C ILE A 80 17.11 -3.11 7.98
N PHE A 81 18.00 -2.16 8.17
CA PHE A 81 18.77 -2.06 9.39
C PHE A 81 17.83 -1.60 10.52
N LYS A 82 17.74 -2.38 11.61
CA LYS A 82 16.80 -2.14 12.70
C LYS A 82 16.95 -0.73 13.28
N GLU A 83 18.18 -0.27 13.47
CA GLU A 83 18.45 1.07 13.99
C GLU A 83 18.04 2.21 13.05
N GLU A 84 17.89 1.97 11.76
CA GLU A 84 17.33 2.95 10.81
C GLU A 84 15.81 3.05 10.97
N LEU A 85 15.13 1.92 11.11
CA LEU A 85 13.69 1.90 11.33
C LEU A 85 13.32 2.56 12.67
N GLU A 86 14.06 2.28 13.74
CA GLU A 86 13.87 2.89 15.07
C GLU A 86 14.06 4.41 15.06
N ARG A 87 14.93 4.93 14.20
CA ARG A 87 15.12 6.38 13.99
C ARG A 87 14.05 7.02 13.11
N GLY A 88 13.15 6.22 12.50
CA GLY A 88 12.11 6.69 11.60
C GLY A 88 12.61 7.12 10.21
N SER A 89 13.83 6.77 9.85
CA SER A 89 14.42 7.03 8.53
C SER A 89 15.27 5.84 8.10
N TRP A 90 14.78 5.05 7.18
CA TRP A 90 15.43 3.83 6.71
C TRP A 90 15.50 3.76 5.19
N ARG A 91 16.49 3.05 4.69
CA ARG A 91 16.68 2.76 3.27
C ARG A 91 16.70 1.25 3.08
N PRO A 92 15.60 0.66 2.59
CA PRO A 92 15.51 -0.79 2.43
C PRO A 92 16.45 -1.29 1.33
N VAL A 93 17.06 -2.45 1.58
CA VAL A 93 17.83 -3.18 0.59
C VAL A 93 16.89 -4.16 -0.10
N LEU A 94 16.43 -3.79 -1.31
CA LEU A 94 15.51 -4.59 -2.12
C LEU A 94 16.26 -5.76 -2.77
N PHE A 95 15.68 -6.95 -2.70
CA PHE A 95 16.13 -8.14 -3.43
C PHE A 95 14.96 -9.05 -3.77
N ILE A 96 15.17 -10.00 -4.66
CA ILE A 96 14.16 -11.02 -4.97
C ILE A 96 14.51 -12.30 -4.23
N ALA A 97 13.67 -12.70 -3.29
CA ALA A 97 13.79 -14.02 -2.67
C ALA A 97 13.52 -15.08 -3.75
N GLU A 98 14.51 -15.92 -4.01
CA GLU A 98 14.46 -16.99 -5.00
C GLU A 98 15.13 -18.25 -4.44
N LYS A 99 14.88 -19.42 -5.02
CA LYS A 99 15.44 -20.68 -4.56
C LYS A 99 16.98 -20.67 -4.56
N GLY A 100 17.58 -21.00 -3.43
CA GLY A 100 19.02 -21.14 -3.26
C GLY A 100 19.64 -20.08 -2.37
N GLU A 101 20.89 -19.74 -2.58
CA GLU A 101 21.64 -18.77 -1.77
C GLU A 101 21.65 -17.39 -2.45
N ILE A 102 21.47 -16.35 -1.63
CA ILE A 102 21.63 -14.94 -2.02
C ILE A 102 22.68 -14.35 -1.07
N SER A 103 23.74 -13.80 -1.64
CA SER A 103 24.86 -13.22 -0.91
C SER A 103 24.78 -11.70 -0.91
N PHE A 104 25.09 -11.08 0.23
CA PHE A 104 25.01 -9.64 0.45
C PHE A 104 26.35 -9.10 0.97
N GLU A 105 26.84 -8.02 0.35
CA GLU A 105 27.86 -7.13 0.89
C GLU A 105 27.20 -5.78 1.12
N LEU A 106 26.96 -5.43 2.39
CA LEU A 106 26.17 -4.24 2.79
C LEU A 106 27.07 -3.17 3.39
N TYR A 107 26.89 -1.93 2.95
CA TYR A 107 27.69 -0.76 3.32
C TYR A 107 26.81 0.35 3.91
N SER A 108 27.44 1.31 4.59
CA SER A 108 26.77 2.53 5.07
C SER A 108 26.24 3.37 3.90
N ASN A 109 26.99 3.38 2.79
CA ASN A 109 26.53 3.94 1.52
C ASN A 109 25.79 2.85 0.73
N PRO A 110 24.43 2.94 0.55
CA PRO A 110 23.66 1.93 -0.15
C PRO A 110 24.09 1.70 -1.61
N ASP A 111 24.74 2.68 -2.23
CA ASP A 111 25.23 2.59 -3.61
C ASP A 111 26.37 1.57 -3.76
N GLU A 112 27.03 1.23 -2.65
CA GLU A 112 28.11 0.26 -2.61
C GLU A 112 27.63 -1.16 -2.33
N ASN A 113 26.33 -1.32 -1.97
CA ASN A 113 25.75 -2.62 -1.71
C ASN A 113 25.85 -3.54 -2.93
N LYS A 114 26.22 -4.78 -2.65
CA LYS A 114 26.27 -5.82 -3.68
C LYS A 114 25.37 -6.98 -3.26
N ILE A 115 24.48 -7.35 -4.16
CA ILE A 115 23.58 -8.48 -3.99
C ILE A 115 23.88 -9.46 -5.11
N THR A 116 24.25 -10.68 -4.74
CA THR A 116 24.54 -11.75 -5.70
C THR A 116 23.59 -12.90 -5.43
N GLY A 117 22.75 -13.21 -6.38
CA GLY A 117 21.80 -14.31 -6.35
C GLY A 117 21.83 -15.07 -7.65
N ARG A 118 20.75 -15.78 -7.92
CA ARG A 118 20.56 -16.45 -9.20
C ARG A 118 20.00 -15.47 -10.24
N ASN A 119 19.09 -15.95 -11.08
CA ASN A 119 18.63 -15.22 -12.25
C ASN A 119 17.92 -13.91 -11.94
N LEU A 120 17.01 -13.89 -10.95
CA LEU A 120 16.15 -12.72 -10.70
C LEU A 120 16.91 -11.56 -10.05
N ASN A 121 17.83 -11.85 -9.16
CA ASN A 121 18.69 -10.81 -8.60
C ASN A 121 19.70 -10.27 -9.63
N SER A 122 20.13 -11.08 -10.61
CA SER A 122 20.91 -10.59 -11.74
C SER A 122 20.08 -9.64 -12.64
N VAL A 123 18.80 -9.98 -12.91
CA VAL A 123 17.88 -9.10 -13.66
C VAL A 123 17.67 -7.79 -12.91
N LEU A 124 17.47 -7.83 -11.59
CA LEU A 124 17.33 -6.62 -10.77
C LEU A 124 18.60 -5.77 -10.79
N ALA A 125 19.79 -6.39 -10.72
CA ALA A 125 21.07 -5.69 -10.78
C ALA A 125 21.31 -5.04 -12.13
N GLU A 126 20.99 -5.71 -13.24
CA GLU A 126 21.08 -5.16 -14.61
C GLU A 126 20.13 -3.99 -14.79
N TYR A 127 18.87 -4.14 -14.39
CA TYR A 127 17.90 -3.02 -14.39
C TYR A 127 18.43 -1.81 -13.62
N ASN A 128 18.90 -2.01 -12.39
CA ASN A 128 19.41 -0.92 -11.55
C ASN A 128 20.63 -0.25 -12.21
N LYS A 129 21.54 -1.03 -12.80
CA LYS A 129 22.72 -0.51 -13.51
C LYS A 129 22.33 0.36 -14.70
N GLU A 130 21.39 -0.10 -15.52
CA GLU A 130 20.92 0.65 -16.68
C GLU A 130 20.17 1.92 -16.26
N PHE A 131 19.21 1.78 -15.34
CA PHE A 131 18.39 2.88 -14.84
C PHE A 131 19.26 3.98 -14.19
N LEU A 132 20.10 3.60 -13.24
CA LEU A 132 20.98 4.54 -12.55
C LEU A 132 22.01 5.16 -13.50
N GLY A 133 22.58 4.37 -14.41
CA GLY A 133 23.52 4.87 -15.42
C GLY A 133 22.91 5.92 -16.35
N MET A 134 21.61 5.80 -16.65
CA MET A 134 20.90 6.72 -17.54
C MET A 134 20.41 7.98 -16.82
N PHE A 135 19.84 7.84 -15.64
CA PHE A 135 19.10 8.92 -14.97
C PHE A 135 19.87 9.63 -13.88
N ARG A 136 20.76 8.96 -13.14
CA ARG A 136 21.55 9.57 -12.08
C ARG A 136 22.41 10.76 -12.54
N PRO A 137 23.15 10.71 -13.67
CA PRO A 137 23.92 11.86 -14.15
C PRO A 137 23.08 13.10 -14.46
N LYS A 138 21.78 12.92 -14.71
CA LYS A 138 20.83 14.02 -14.94
C LYS A 138 20.19 14.48 -13.62
N ALA A 139 19.92 13.56 -12.68
CA ALA A 139 19.24 13.84 -11.43
C ALA A 139 20.15 14.51 -10.39
N ASP A 140 21.39 14.05 -10.23
CA ASP A 140 22.31 14.55 -9.21
C ASP A 140 22.53 16.08 -9.29
N PRO A 141 22.81 16.70 -10.46
CA PRO A 141 22.96 18.16 -10.55
C PRO A 141 21.68 18.94 -10.19
N LEU A 142 20.49 18.35 -10.44
CA LEU A 142 19.21 18.96 -10.05
C LEU A 142 19.05 18.91 -8.52
N ASN A 143 19.34 17.77 -7.93
CA ASN A 143 19.28 17.58 -6.47
C ASN A 143 20.27 18.51 -5.76
N ASP A 144 21.51 18.58 -6.20
CA ASP A 144 22.53 19.49 -5.68
C ASP A 144 22.06 20.97 -5.74
N SER A 145 21.39 21.33 -6.85
CA SER A 145 20.84 22.68 -6.99
C SER A 145 19.68 22.96 -6.04
N ILE A 146 18.81 21.98 -5.82
CA ILE A 146 17.71 22.07 -4.86
C ILE A 146 18.26 22.16 -3.42
N ASP A 147 19.22 21.32 -3.08
CA ASP A 147 19.88 21.33 -1.77
C ASP A 147 20.56 22.67 -1.49
N ALA A 148 21.22 23.26 -2.51
CA ALA A 148 21.81 24.58 -2.40
C ALA A 148 20.77 25.69 -2.12
N LEU A 149 19.55 25.58 -2.67
CA LEU A 149 18.45 26.51 -2.37
C LEU A 149 17.95 26.33 -0.93
N PHE A 150 17.85 25.11 -0.44
CA PHE A 150 17.49 24.84 0.96
C PHE A 150 18.54 25.41 1.92
N GLN A 151 19.81 25.15 1.67
CA GLN A 151 20.92 25.67 2.49
C GLN A 151 20.94 27.20 2.58
N LYS A 152 20.60 27.89 1.46
CA LYS A 152 20.52 29.34 1.40
C LYS A 152 19.19 29.92 1.85
N ASN A 153 18.25 29.09 2.27
CA ASN A 153 16.86 29.49 2.57
C ASN A 153 16.18 30.20 1.36
N GLU A 154 16.47 29.75 0.15
CA GLU A 154 15.94 30.32 -1.11
C GLU A 154 14.95 29.39 -1.83
N TYR A 155 14.62 28.24 -1.26
CA TYR A 155 13.73 27.26 -1.86
C TYR A 155 12.27 27.75 -1.89
N PHE A 156 11.77 28.21 -0.76
CA PHE A 156 10.40 28.69 -0.62
C PHE A 156 10.23 30.15 -1.05
N SER A 157 9.01 30.51 -1.45
CA SER A 157 8.62 31.90 -1.71
C SER A 157 8.70 32.75 -0.42
N ALA A 158 8.73 34.06 -0.58
CA ALA A 158 8.74 34.97 0.58
C ALA A 158 7.48 34.80 1.45
N GLU A 159 6.33 34.60 0.81
CA GLU A 159 5.04 34.41 1.50
C GLU A 159 5.01 33.08 2.26
N MET A 160 5.45 31.96 1.65
CA MET A 160 5.53 30.68 2.34
C MET A 160 6.47 30.76 3.56
N LYS A 161 7.63 31.43 3.45
CA LYS A 161 8.56 31.61 4.58
C LYS A 161 7.94 32.43 5.72
N LEU A 162 7.15 33.44 5.37
CA LEU A 162 6.41 34.23 6.38
C LEU A 162 5.42 33.34 7.12
N LEU A 163 4.58 32.59 6.42
CA LEU A 163 3.62 31.66 7.03
C LEU A 163 4.29 30.58 7.89
N GLN A 164 5.44 30.05 7.47
CA GLN A 164 6.22 29.10 8.26
C GLN A 164 6.71 29.73 9.57
N SER A 165 7.18 30.98 9.52
CA SER A 165 7.61 31.74 10.71
C SER A 165 6.43 32.03 11.66
N GLU A 166 5.28 32.44 11.12
CA GLU A 166 4.06 32.66 11.89
C GLU A 166 3.56 31.36 12.54
N LEU A 167 3.56 30.24 11.82
CA LEU A 167 3.17 28.93 12.33
C LEU A 167 4.08 28.46 13.49
N ALA A 168 5.39 28.74 13.40
CA ALA A 168 6.32 28.40 14.47
C ALA A 168 6.05 29.19 15.76
N ASN A 169 5.48 30.39 15.65
CA ASN A 169 5.18 31.30 16.77
C ASN A 169 3.71 31.25 17.23
N ALA A 170 2.84 30.52 16.53
CA ALA A 170 1.41 30.42 16.86
C ALA A 170 1.17 29.70 18.19
N GLY A 171 0.47 30.38 19.11
CA GLY A 171 0.24 29.90 20.48
C GLY A 171 -0.97 28.98 20.65
N ASP A 172 -1.93 29.01 19.73
CA ASP A 172 -3.19 28.26 19.80
C ASP A 172 -3.45 27.41 18.56
N ASN A 173 -4.36 26.45 18.69
CA ASN A 173 -4.68 25.50 17.62
C ASN A 173 -5.43 26.14 16.45
N GLU A 174 -6.31 27.10 16.70
CA GLU A 174 -7.12 27.76 15.66
C GLU A 174 -6.21 28.55 14.71
N SER A 175 -5.31 29.38 15.26
CA SER A 175 -4.29 30.09 14.49
C SER A 175 -3.41 29.16 13.67
N ARG A 176 -3.01 28.01 14.25
CA ARG A 176 -2.21 26.98 13.54
C ARG A 176 -2.96 26.36 12.37
N MET A 177 -4.25 26.07 12.54
CA MET A 177 -5.08 25.51 11.47
C MET A 177 -5.24 26.51 10.32
N ALA A 178 -5.58 27.77 10.62
CA ALA A 178 -5.72 28.82 9.62
C ALA A 178 -4.42 29.08 8.82
N LEU A 179 -3.26 29.03 9.48
CA LEU A 179 -1.97 29.17 8.81
C LEU A 179 -1.65 27.97 7.90
N ARG A 180 -1.96 26.75 8.34
CA ARG A 180 -1.79 25.54 7.51
C ARG A 180 -2.69 25.56 6.28
N GLU A 181 -3.91 26.02 6.41
CA GLU A 181 -4.84 26.19 5.27
C GLU A 181 -4.27 27.16 4.22
N LYS A 182 -3.75 28.34 4.67
CA LYS A 182 -3.08 29.28 3.75
C LYS A 182 -1.84 28.69 3.08
N MET A 183 -1.05 27.91 3.82
CA MET A 183 0.12 27.24 3.26
C MET A 183 -0.28 26.18 2.23
N GLU A 184 -1.40 25.49 2.44
CA GLU A 184 -1.93 24.51 1.50
C GLU A 184 -2.49 25.20 0.23
N ASP A 185 -3.15 26.34 0.36
CA ASP A 185 -3.58 27.15 -0.76
C ASP A 185 -2.39 27.63 -1.62
N LEU A 186 -1.28 28.06 -1.00
CA LEU A 186 -0.06 28.38 -1.73
C LEU A 186 0.51 27.19 -2.48
N ARG A 187 0.49 25.99 -1.88
CA ARG A 187 0.96 24.75 -2.53
C ARG A 187 0.06 24.35 -3.70
N SER A 188 -1.26 24.36 -3.49
CA SER A 188 -2.24 23.99 -4.51
C SER A 188 -2.18 24.90 -5.74
N THR A 189 -1.85 26.19 -5.53
CA THR A 189 -1.64 27.18 -6.61
C THR A 189 -0.19 27.22 -7.13
N GLY A 190 0.71 26.43 -6.55
CA GLY A 190 2.13 26.39 -6.89
C GLY A 190 2.87 27.70 -6.56
N ASN A 191 2.36 28.51 -5.60
CA ASN A 191 2.96 29.77 -5.18
C ASN A 191 3.82 29.65 -3.91
N ASP A 192 3.99 28.45 -3.41
CA ASP A 192 4.81 28.13 -2.27
C ASP A 192 6.32 28.19 -2.55
N LEU A 193 6.74 27.98 -3.80
CA LEU A 193 8.15 27.91 -4.23
C LEU A 193 8.68 29.23 -4.80
N SER A 194 9.98 29.46 -4.64
CA SER A 194 10.68 30.54 -5.35
C SER A 194 10.70 30.28 -6.87
N PRO A 195 10.89 31.31 -7.72
CA PRO A 195 10.95 31.10 -9.17
C PRO A 195 12.02 30.09 -9.60
N ARG A 196 13.17 30.08 -8.93
CA ARG A 196 14.25 29.11 -9.22
C ARG A 196 13.88 27.69 -8.79
N ALA A 197 13.27 27.55 -7.61
CA ALA A 197 12.80 26.25 -7.13
C ALA A 197 11.70 25.68 -8.07
N LYS A 198 10.75 26.50 -8.51
CA LYS A 198 9.73 26.10 -9.52
C LYS A 198 10.36 25.59 -10.81
N ASP A 199 11.40 26.25 -11.29
CA ASP A 199 12.10 25.82 -12.51
C ASP A 199 12.81 24.48 -12.33
N LEU A 200 13.53 24.28 -11.22
CA LEU A 200 14.18 23.01 -10.87
C LEU A 200 13.17 21.87 -10.65
N THR A 201 12.06 22.14 -9.97
CA THR A 201 10.97 21.17 -9.76
C THR A 201 10.41 20.71 -11.12
N ARG A 202 10.13 21.63 -12.04
CA ARG A 202 9.65 21.31 -13.39
C ARG A 202 10.65 20.47 -14.19
N GLN A 203 11.95 20.75 -14.07
CA GLN A 203 13.00 19.92 -14.67
C GLN A 203 13.03 18.52 -14.07
N GLY A 204 12.91 18.42 -12.74
CA GLY A 204 12.79 17.14 -12.02
C GLY A 204 11.57 16.33 -12.44
N ASP A 205 10.40 16.99 -12.59
CA ASP A 205 9.17 16.35 -13.05
C ASP A 205 9.32 15.80 -14.48
N SER A 206 9.94 16.59 -15.37
CA SER A 206 10.22 16.14 -16.74
C SER A 206 11.16 14.91 -16.75
N LEU A 207 12.18 14.92 -15.92
CA LEU A 207 13.11 13.80 -15.78
C LEU A 207 12.43 12.55 -15.19
N ARG A 208 11.58 12.71 -14.17
CA ARG A 208 10.77 11.62 -13.63
C ARG A 208 9.84 11.02 -14.69
N ALA A 209 9.17 11.84 -15.45
CA ALA A 209 8.32 11.37 -16.56
C ALA A 209 9.13 10.61 -17.64
N GLU A 210 10.35 11.05 -17.95
CA GLU A 210 11.26 10.33 -18.86
C GLU A 210 11.65 8.96 -18.27
N ALA A 211 12.00 8.92 -16.98
CA ALA A 211 12.38 7.72 -16.27
C ALA A 211 11.20 6.72 -16.17
N THR A 212 10.01 7.21 -15.94
CA THR A 212 8.78 6.39 -15.92
C THR A 212 8.51 5.76 -17.28
N ARG A 213 8.55 6.54 -18.37
CA ARG A 213 8.38 5.98 -19.72
C ARG A 213 9.42 4.92 -20.06
N TRP A 214 10.68 5.14 -19.71
CA TRP A 214 11.73 4.15 -19.90
C TRP A 214 11.45 2.88 -19.10
N ARG A 215 11.03 3.00 -17.83
CA ARG A 215 10.70 1.86 -16.97
C ARG A 215 9.53 1.04 -17.52
N TYR A 216 8.48 1.67 -18.04
CA TYR A 216 7.33 0.95 -18.62
C TYR A 216 7.73 0.22 -19.90
N LYS A 217 8.54 0.82 -20.74
CA LYS A 217 9.12 0.14 -21.89
C LYS A 217 9.97 -1.07 -21.48
N TYR A 218 10.81 -0.91 -20.45
CA TYR A 218 11.59 -2.03 -19.91
C TYR A 218 10.68 -3.16 -19.38
N ILE A 219 9.63 -2.82 -18.62
CA ILE A 219 8.65 -3.78 -18.08
C ILE A 219 7.96 -4.57 -19.20
N GLU A 220 7.56 -3.90 -20.27
CA GLU A 220 6.91 -4.51 -21.44
C GLU A 220 7.86 -5.47 -22.18
N GLU A 221 9.10 -5.05 -22.40
CA GLU A 221 10.12 -5.83 -23.10
C GLU A 221 10.69 -6.99 -22.27
N ASN A 222 10.65 -6.88 -20.93
CA ASN A 222 11.26 -7.84 -19.99
C ASN A 222 10.24 -8.34 -18.93
N PRO A 223 9.18 -9.03 -19.30
CA PRO A 223 8.16 -9.49 -18.35
C PRO A 223 8.73 -10.58 -17.41
N SER A 224 9.07 -10.19 -16.19
CA SER A 224 9.63 -11.02 -15.12
C SER A 224 8.95 -10.71 -13.78
N ILE A 225 9.24 -11.46 -12.73
CA ILE A 225 8.78 -11.13 -11.36
C ILE A 225 9.34 -9.77 -10.91
N VAL A 226 10.55 -9.39 -11.33
CA VAL A 226 11.14 -8.08 -11.06
C VAL A 226 10.28 -6.98 -11.68
N SER A 227 9.94 -7.11 -12.95
CA SER A 227 9.07 -6.17 -13.67
C SER A 227 7.65 -6.14 -13.09
N TYR A 228 7.13 -7.30 -12.65
CA TYR A 228 5.83 -7.38 -12.01
C TYR A 228 5.81 -6.65 -10.66
N TYR A 229 6.86 -6.79 -9.87
CA TYR A 229 7.03 -6.01 -8.64
C TYR A 229 7.06 -4.49 -8.91
N PHE A 230 7.79 -4.04 -9.95
CA PHE A 230 7.82 -2.63 -10.30
C PHE A 230 6.44 -2.10 -10.69
N LEU A 231 5.69 -2.87 -11.48
CA LEU A 231 4.33 -2.51 -11.88
C LEU A 231 3.37 -2.42 -10.68
N LEU A 232 3.45 -3.39 -9.76
CA LEU A 232 2.70 -3.36 -8.50
C LEU A 232 3.08 -2.16 -7.63
N ASN A 233 4.38 -1.90 -7.50
CA ASN A 233 4.87 -0.79 -6.69
C ASN A 233 4.41 0.56 -7.24
N ASP A 234 4.41 0.73 -8.57
CA ASP A 234 3.89 1.94 -9.22
C ASP A 234 2.38 2.11 -9.00
N LEU A 235 1.61 1.02 -9.01
CA LEU A 235 0.18 1.05 -8.70
C LEU A 235 -0.08 1.43 -7.23
N ARG A 236 0.71 0.89 -6.30
CA ARG A 236 0.59 1.21 -4.86
C ARG A 236 0.88 2.67 -4.53
N TYR A 237 1.78 3.28 -5.29
CA TYR A 237 2.22 4.66 -5.10
C TYR A 237 1.87 5.54 -6.30
N LEU A 238 0.68 5.31 -6.89
CA LEU A 238 0.24 5.92 -8.14
C LEU A 238 0.39 7.45 -8.16
N GLU A 239 -0.02 8.12 -7.08
CA GLU A 239 0.06 9.59 -6.96
C GLU A 239 1.50 10.11 -6.96
N SER A 240 2.42 9.39 -6.33
CA SER A 240 3.83 9.82 -6.16
C SER A 240 4.76 9.29 -7.26
N SER A 241 4.41 8.18 -7.90
CA SER A 241 5.23 7.54 -8.95
C SER A 241 5.17 8.23 -10.31
N GLN A 242 4.20 9.14 -10.52
CA GLN A 242 3.83 9.69 -11.83
C GLN A 242 3.50 8.59 -12.87
N ALA A 243 3.10 7.44 -12.39
CA ALA A 243 2.70 6.32 -13.23
C ALA A 243 1.37 6.61 -13.91
N ASN A 244 1.18 6.04 -15.10
CA ASN A 244 -0.07 6.13 -15.81
C ASN A 244 -0.91 4.88 -15.54
N ILE A 245 -2.07 5.04 -14.92
CA ILE A 245 -2.97 3.92 -14.61
C ILE A 245 -3.38 3.13 -15.85
N GLU A 246 -3.55 3.78 -16.99
CA GLU A 246 -3.94 3.11 -18.24
C GLU A 246 -2.80 2.23 -18.79
N GLU A 247 -1.54 2.64 -18.62
CA GLU A 247 -0.38 1.80 -18.95
C GLU A 247 -0.31 0.59 -18.01
N ILE A 248 -0.52 0.79 -16.70
CA ILE A 248 -0.58 -0.32 -15.73
C ILE A 248 -1.67 -1.32 -16.12
N LYS A 249 -2.89 -0.83 -16.43
CA LYS A 249 -4.02 -1.66 -16.87
C LYS A 249 -3.71 -2.43 -18.15
N SER A 250 -2.97 -1.84 -19.08
CA SER A 250 -2.60 -2.49 -20.35
C SER A 250 -1.58 -3.60 -20.15
N LEU A 251 -0.66 -3.46 -19.21
CA LEU A 251 0.41 -4.43 -18.92
C LEU A 251 -0.05 -5.55 -17.97
N TYR A 252 -0.96 -5.26 -17.03
CA TYR A 252 -1.40 -6.21 -16.02
C TYR A 252 -1.83 -7.58 -16.59
N PRO A 253 -2.60 -7.70 -17.69
CA PRO A 253 -3.02 -9.01 -18.23
C PRO A 253 -1.84 -9.91 -18.65
N VAL A 254 -0.73 -9.33 -19.10
CA VAL A 254 0.48 -10.08 -19.49
C VAL A 254 1.07 -10.77 -18.27
N PHE A 255 1.17 -10.05 -17.16
CA PHE A 255 1.72 -10.57 -15.91
C PHE A 255 0.74 -11.52 -15.20
N ALA A 256 -0.54 -11.18 -15.15
CA ALA A 256 -1.58 -12.04 -14.59
C ALA A 256 -1.68 -13.38 -15.34
N GLY A 257 -1.55 -13.36 -16.66
CA GLY A 257 -1.51 -14.59 -17.48
C GLY A 257 -0.23 -15.42 -17.27
N LYS A 258 0.90 -14.77 -17.00
CA LYS A 258 2.18 -15.44 -16.76
C LYS A 258 2.32 -15.97 -15.33
N TYR A 259 1.73 -15.29 -14.34
CA TYR A 259 1.84 -15.58 -12.91
C TYR A 259 0.48 -15.63 -12.22
N PRO A 260 -0.48 -16.47 -12.68
CA PRO A 260 -1.88 -16.45 -12.22
C PRO A 260 -2.03 -16.73 -10.71
N GLU A 261 -1.16 -17.58 -10.15
CA GLU A 261 -1.18 -17.97 -8.73
C GLU A 261 -0.32 -17.07 -7.82
N HIS A 262 0.31 -16.03 -8.36
CA HIS A 262 1.20 -15.18 -7.58
C HIS A 262 0.40 -14.12 -6.80
N ALA A 263 0.81 -13.83 -5.55
CA ALA A 263 0.13 -12.85 -4.70
C ALA A 263 -0.02 -11.47 -5.36
N TYR A 264 0.95 -11.04 -6.17
CA TYR A 264 0.88 -9.76 -6.90
C TYR A 264 -0.32 -9.68 -7.83
N THR A 265 -0.74 -10.82 -8.42
CA THR A 265 -1.90 -10.86 -9.32
C THR A 265 -3.18 -10.51 -8.58
N GLU A 266 -3.38 -11.07 -7.40
CA GLU A 266 -4.56 -10.79 -6.57
C GLU A 266 -4.55 -9.36 -6.01
N ILE A 267 -3.40 -8.90 -5.51
CA ILE A 267 -3.23 -7.54 -5.00
C ILE A 267 -3.55 -6.52 -6.11
N MET A 268 -2.90 -6.66 -7.28
CA MET A 268 -3.12 -5.73 -8.39
C MET A 268 -4.54 -5.76 -8.91
N ARG A 269 -5.17 -6.94 -9.00
CA ARG A 269 -6.57 -7.07 -9.38
C ARG A 269 -7.46 -6.28 -8.45
N SER A 270 -7.29 -6.46 -7.14
CA SER A 270 -8.06 -5.75 -6.11
C SER A 270 -7.87 -4.24 -6.19
N MET A 271 -6.64 -3.77 -6.38
CA MET A 271 -6.34 -2.34 -6.50
C MET A 271 -6.91 -1.72 -7.78
N LEU A 272 -6.84 -2.42 -8.93
CA LEU A 272 -7.39 -1.93 -10.20
C LEU A 272 -8.92 -1.88 -10.18
N GLU A 273 -9.57 -2.90 -9.63
CA GLU A 273 -11.02 -2.90 -9.39
C GLU A 273 -11.43 -1.73 -8.49
N GLY A 274 -10.67 -1.51 -7.41
CA GLY A 274 -10.86 -0.38 -6.51
C GLY A 274 -10.72 0.97 -7.19
N HIS A 275 -9.66 1.17 -7.95
CA HIS A 275 -9.43 2.41 -8.69
C HIS A 275 -10.59 2.78 -9.61
N ASP A 276 -11.22 1.79 -10.24
CA ASP A 276 -12.34 2.03 -11.17
C ASP A 276 -13.65 2.31 -10.44
N ALA A 277 -13.91 1.64 -9.34
CA ALA A 277 -15.18 1.70 -8.60
C ALA A 277 -15.20 2.82 -7.54
N ILE A 278 -14.12 2.99 -6.77
CA ILE A 278 -14.08 3.85 -5.58
C ILE A 278 -13.73 5.29 -5.97
N LYS A 279 -14.76 6.03 -6.32
CA LYS A 279 -14.71 7.48 -6.62
C LYS A 279 -16.07 8.10 -6.32
N VAL A 280 -16.12 9.40 -6.12
CA VAL A 280 -17.40 10.11 -5.96
C VAL A 280 -18.26 9.90 -7.21
N GLY A 281 -19.50 9.46 -7.00
CA GLY A 281 -20.42 9.02 -8.07
C GLY A 281 -20.21 7.58 -8.53
N GLY A 282 -19.18 6.88 -8.03
CA GLY A 282 -18.98 5.44 -8.24
C GLY A 282 -19.76 4.60 -7.22
N SER A 283 -19.58 3.29 -7.26
CA SER A 283 -20.25 2.34 -6.37
C SER A 283 -19.30 1.70 -5.38
N PHE A 284 -19.79 1.34 -4.20
CA PHE A 284 -19.01 0.56 -3.25
C PHE A 284 -18.72 -0.85 -3.79
N ILE A 285 -17.66 -1.45 -3.30
CA ILE A 285 -17.32 -2.85 -3.57
C ILE A 285 -17.81 -3.69 -2.39
N ASP A 286 -18.72 -4.64 -2.67
CA ASP A 286 -19.29 -5.50 -1.65
C ASP A 286 -18.29 -6.57 -1.18
N PHE A 287 -18.36 -6.91 0.10
CA PHE A 287 -17.52 -7.95 0.71
C PHE A 287 -18.22 -8.62 1.89
N SER A 288 -17.66 -9.73 2.35
CA SER A 288 -18.10 -10.41 3.57
C SER A 288 -16.92 -10.60 4.50
N LEU A 289 -17.07 -10.18 5.76
CA LEU A 289 -16.06 -10.31 6.80
C LEU A 289 -16.69 -10.74 8.12
N PRO A 290 -15.96 -11.42 9.01
CA PRO A 290 -16.42 -11.72 10.35
C PRO A 290 -16.39 -10.47 11.26
N ASP A 291 -17.27 -10.43 12.25
CA ASP A 291 -17.14 -9.58 13.43
C ASP A 291 -16.18 -10.21 14.47
N LEU A 292 -16.04 -9.56 15.64
CA LEU A 292 -15.19 -10.06 16.72
C LEU A 292 -15.67 -11.38 17.34
N ASP A 293 -16.92 -11.78 17.11
CA ASP A 293 -17.49 -13.04 17.59
C ASP A 293 -17.42 -14.15 16.52
N GLY A 294 -16.86 -13.83 15.36
CA GLY A 294 -16.68 -14.74 14.23
C GLY A 294 -17.92 -14.88 13.34
N THR A 295 -18.97 -14.09 13.57
CA THR A 295 -20.15 -14.06 12.71
C THR A 295 -19.83 -13.30 11.42
N VAL A 296 -20.03 -13.96 10.28
CA VAL A 296 -19.76 -13.34 8.96
C VAL A 296 -20.95 -12.46 8.57
N HIS A 297 -20.65 -11.22 8.23
CA HIS A 297 -21.60 -10.23 7.75
C HIS A 297 -21.23 -9.78 6.34
N ARG A 298 -22.22 -9.60 5.49
CA ARG A 298 -22.05 -9.01 4.17
C ARG A 298 -22.31 -7.51 4.27
N LEU A 299 -21.44 -6.70 3.64
CA LEU A 299 -21.56 -5.23 3.71
C LEU A 299 -22.89 -4.72 3.17
N SER A 300 -23.38 -5.25 2.04
CA SER A 300 -24.67 -4.88 1.46
C SER A 300 -25.85 -5.16 2.40
N ASP A 301 -25.77 -6.20 3.24
CA ASP A 301 -26.81 -6.51 4.24
C ASP A 301 -26.78 -5.50 5.42
N ILE A 302 -25.58 -5.06 5.82
CA ILE A 302 -25.41 -4.02 6.86
C ILE A 302 -25.96 -2.68 6.37
N ILE A 303 -25.67 -2.32 5.14
CA ILE A 303 -26.17 -1.08 4.51
C ILE A 303 -27.69 -1.14 4.43
N GLY A 304 -28.25 -2.23 3.90
CA GLY A 304 -29.68 -2.50 3.91
C GLY A 304 -30.56 -1.37 3.36
N GLY A 305 -30.13 -0.66 2.32
CA GLY A 305 -30.86 0.46 1.73
C GLY A 305 -30.84 1.75 2.56
N LYS A 306 -29.86 1.89 3.45
CA LYS A 306 -29.62 3.13 4.23
C LYS A 306 -28.49 3.93 3.63
N TYR A 307 -28.41 5.22 3.99
CA TYR A 307 -27.15 5.96 3.88
C TYR A 307 -26.12 5.28 4.78
N ALA A 308 -24.90 5.12 4.31
CA ALA A 308 -23.89 4.38 5.06
C ALA A 308 -22.52 5.06 5.00
N LEU A 309 -21.77 4.95 6.10
CA LEU A 309 -20.36 5.28 6.13
C LEU A 309 -19.57 3.97 6.33
N ILE A 310 -18.70 3.64 5.39
CA ILE A 310 -17.67 2.64 5.60
C ILE A 310 -16.49 3.36 6.24
N ASP A 311 -16.03 2.84 7.39
CA ASP A 311 -14.91 3.37 8.15
C ASP A 311 -13.79 2.32 8.18
N LEU A 312 -12.80 2.46 7.28
CA LEU A 312 -11.62 1.61 7.24
C LEU A 312 -10.62 2.14 8.27
N TRP A 313 -10.44 1.42 9.36
CA TRP A 313 -9.60 1.83 10.48
C TRP A 313 -8.69 0.71 10.97
N ALA A 314 -7.84 0.99 11.95
CA ALA A 314 -7.05 -0.02 12.64
C ALA A 314 -6.81 0.38 14.10
N SER A 315 -6.62 -0.59 14.98
CA SER A 315 -6.42 -0.35 16.41
C SER A 315 -5.14 0.43 16.73
N TRP A 316 -4.15 0.35 15.86
CA TRP A 316 -2.87 1.06 15.92
C TRP A 316 -2.88 2.42 15.22
N CYS A 317 -3.92 2.76 14.44
CA CYS A 317 -4.01 4.00 13.68
C CYS A 317 -4.64 5.13 14.51
N GLY A 318 -3.83 5.95 15.14
CA GLY A 318 -4.29 7.07 15.96
C GLY A 318 -5.21 8.05 15.23
N PRO A 319 -4.85 8.56 14.04
CA PRO A 319 -5.73 9.42 13.23
C PRO A 319 -7.06 8.76 12.87
N CYS A 320 -7.06 7.48 12.48
CA CYS A 320 -8.29 6.75 12.16
C CYS A 320 -9.25 6.72 13.36
N ILE A 321 -8.72 6.38 14.55
CA ILE A 321 -9.49 6.36 15.79
C ILE A 321 -10.09 7.74 16.09
N ALA A 322 -9.35 8.82 15.85
CA ALA A 322 -9.85 10.18 16.04
C ALA A 322 -11.00 10.50 15.07
N THR A 323 -10.89 10.08 13.80
CA THR A 323 -11.95 10.20 12.79
C THR A 323 -13.17 9.39 13.21
N SER A 324 -13.03 8.10 13.51
CA SER A 324 -14.14 7.24 13.97
C SER A 324 -14.85 7.85 15.20
N ARG A 325 -14.07 8.34 16.17
CA ARG A 325 -14.64 8.99 17.38
C ARG A 325 -15.47 10.22 17.03
N SER A 326 -15.04 11.02 16.05
CA SER A 326 -15.77 12.22 15.63
C SER A 326 -17.11 11.90 14.96
N MET A 327 -17.27 10.67 14.44
CA MET A 327 -18.50 10.20 13.80
C MET A 327 -19.57 9.73 14.80
N ILE A 328 -19.21 9.46 16.06
CA ILE A 328 -20.19 8.97 17.07
C ILE A 328 -21.39 9.92 17.21
N PRO A 329 -21.24 11.25 17.40
CA PRO A 329 -22.39 12.15 17.49
C PRO A 329 -23.24 12.19 16.22
N VAL A 330 -22.61 12.05 15.04
CA VAL A 330 -23.34 12.02 13.76
C VAL A 330 -24.15 10.73 13.64
N TYR A 331 -23.58 9.59 14.01
CA TYR A 331 -24.30 8.32 14.02
C TYR A 331 -25.49 8.34 14.96
N GLU A 332 -25.33 8.85 16.19
CA GLU A 332 -26.41 8.95 17.17
C GLU A 332 -27.55 9.86 16.69
N GLU A 333 -27.24 10.95 15.96
CA GLU A 333 -28.21 11.88 15.40
C GLU A 333 -29.03 11.26 14.25
N PHE A 334 -28.42 10.41 13.41
CA PHE A 334 -29.05 9.97 12.15
C PHE A 334 -29.38 8.47 12.07
N ARG A 335 -28.95 7.62 13.00
CA ARG A 335 -29.17 6.17 12.95
C ARG A 335 -30.65 5.79 12.82
N ASP A 336 -31.53 6.47 13.55
CA ASP A 336 -32.99 6.23 13.52
C ASP A 336 -33.68 6.89 12.34
N ARG A 337 -32.89 7.61 11.51
CA ARG A 337 -33.34 8.32 10.31
C ARG A 337 -32.82 7.70 9.02
N GLY A 338 -32.30 6.47 9.08
CA GLY A 338 -31.83 5.76 7.90
C GLY A 338 -30.32 5.93 7.59
N PHE A 339 -29.50 6.15 8.61
CA PHE A 339 -28.03 6.14 8.49
C PHE A 339 -27.43 4.99 9.27
N THR A 340 -26.35 4.42 8.74
CA THR A 340 -25.54 3.40 9.43
C THR A 340 -24.04 3.63 9.23
N VAL A 341 -23.22 3.03 10.09
CA VAL A 341 -21.77 2.99 9.96
C VAL A 341 -21.32 1.52 10.02
N CYS A 342 -20.39 1.15 9.16
CA CYS A 342 -19.71 -0.13 9.20
C CYS A 342 -18.21 0.11 9.36
N GLY A 343 -17.66 -0.19 10.52
CA GLY A 343 -16.22 -0.19 10.76
C GLY A 343 -15.58 -1.45 10.16
N VAL A 344 -14.43 -1.33 9.55
CA VAL A 344 -13.62 -2.45 9.07
C VAL A 344 -12.20 -2.26 9.58
N ALA A 345 -11.81 -3.07 10.55
CA ALA A 345 -10.51 -2.97 11.19
C ALA A 345 -9.47 -3.85 10.50
N ALA A 346 -8.39 -3.23 10.01
CA ALA A 346 -7.23 -3.96 9.51
C ALA A 346 -6.29 -4.31 10.68
N GLU A 347 -6.36 -5.54 11.12
CA GLU A 347 -5.55 -6.06 12.22
C GLU A 347 -4.52 -7.08 11.73
N ILE A 348 -3.44 -7.23 12.47
CA ILE A 348 -2.35 -8.15 12.15
C ILE A 348 -2.24 -9.19 13.29
N ASP A 349 -2.01 -10.45 12.94
CA ASP A 349 -1.86 -11.62 13.80
C ASP A 349 -3.11 -11.96 14.62
N ASN A 350 -3.73 -10.99 15.31
CA ASN A 350 -4.87 -11.21 16.19
C ASN A 350 -5.73 -9.95 16.37
N THR A 351 -6.84 -10.07 17.08
CA THR A 351 -7.83 -9.00 17.29
C THR A 351 -7.84 -8.41 18.70
N ASP A 352 -6.85 -8.70 19.53
CA ASP A 352 -6.84 -8.29 20.94
C ASP A 352 -6.83 -6.76 21.10
N GLN A 353 -6.01 -6.07 20.30
CA GLN A 353 -5.94 -4.61 20.32
C GLN A 353 -7.23 -3.97 19.80
N MET A 354 -7.84 -4.54 18.75
CA MET A 354 -9.13 -4.09 18.23
C MET A 354 -10.22 -4.19 19.32
N ARG A 355 -10.32 -5.33 19.99
CA ARG A 355 -11.29 -5.55 21.08
C ARG A 355 -11.13 -4.52 22.19
N ALA A 356 -9.90 -4.33 22.69
CA ALA A 356 -9.59 -3.34 23.71
C ALA A 356 -9.90 -1.91 23.24
N ARG A 357 -9.69 -1.61 21.97
CA ARG A 357 -9.96 -0.30 21.40
C ARG A 357 -11.45 -0.03 21.29
N ILE A 358 -12.25 -0.96 20.77
CA ILE A 358 -13.71 -0.82 20.67
C ILE A 358 -14.33 -0.64 22.05
N GLU A 359 -13.89 -1.41 23.07
CA GLU A 359 -14.36 -1.27 24.45
C GLU A 359 -14.06 0.13 25.02
N LYS A 360 -12.85 0.64 24.76
CA LYS A 360 -12.42 1.96 25.22
C LYS A 360 -13.18 3.10 24.53
N GLU A 361 -13.30 3.07 23.22
CA GLU A 361 -13.90 4.14 22.41
C GLU A 361 -15.43 4.06 22.38
N LYS A 362 -15.98 2.88 22.66
CA LYS A 362 -17.44 2.60 22.67
C LYS A 362 -18.11 2.90 21.33
N PHE A 363 -17.47 2.45 20.24
CA PHE A 363 -18.05 2.59 18.90
C PHE A 363 -19.43 1.93 18.85
N PRO A 364 -20.52 2.68 18.52
CA PRO A 364 -21.89 2.19 18.62
C PRO A 364 -22.38 1.38 17.40
N TRP A 365 -21.52 1.13 16.44
CA TRP A 365 -21.79 0.42 15.18
C TRP A 365 -21.03 -0.90 15.09
N ILE A 366 -21.42 -1.71 14.11
CA ILE A 366 -20.75 -2.97 13.82
C ILE A 366 -19.31 -2.73 13.33
N ASN A 367 -18.40 -3.55 13.84
CA ASN A 367 -17.00 -3.55 13.41
C ASN A 367 -16.62 -4.94 12.91
N LEU A 368 -16.18 -5.00 11.66
CA LEU A 368 -15.72 -6.20 10.97
C LEU A 368 -14.20 -6.31 11.03
N VAL A 369 -13.70 -7.52 10.90
CA VAL A 369 -12.27 -7.85 11.03
C VAL A 369 -11.68 -8.17 9.66
N GLU A 370 -10.74 -7.38 9.21
CA GLU A 370 -9.84 -7.67 8.11
C GLU A 370 -8.49 -8.09 8.69
N LEU A 371 -8.30 -9.41 8.91
CA LEU A 371 -7.08 -9.94 9.53
C LEU A 371 -6.02 -10.23 8.48
N ASP A 372 -4.79 -9.72 8.69
CA ASP A 372 -3.61 -9.94 7.84
C ASP A 372 -3.82 -9.55 6.37
N HIS A 373 -4.71 -8.61 6.08
CA HIS A 373 -5.09 -8.17 4.73
C HIS A 373 -5.52 -9.31 3.78
N LYS A 374 -6.03 -10.42 4.30
CA LYS A 374 -6.38 -11.64 3.53
C LYS A 374 -7.46 -11.42 2.47
N ASN A 375 -8.34 -10.44 2.65
CA ASN A 375 -9.43 -10.13 1.73
C ASN A 375 -9.16 -8.90 0.87
N HIS A 376 -8.00 -8.26 1.04
CA HIS A 376 -7.57 -7.08 0.29
C HIS A 376 -8.59 -5.93 0.30
N ILE A 377 -9.31 -5.72 1.42
CA ILE A 377 -10.35 -4.69 1.49
C ILE A 377 -9.73 -3.30 1.36
N TRP A 378 -8.62 -3.05 2.06
CA TRP A 378 -7.93 -1.77 1.95
C TRP A 378 -7.40 -1.52 0.54
N ASP A 379 -6.85 -2.54 -0.12
CA ASP A 379 -6.42 -2.45 -1.53
C ASP A 379 -7.60 -2.13 -2.45
N LYS A 380 -8.76 -2.79 -2.27
CA LYS A 380 -10.00 -2.55 -3.03
C LYS A 380 -10.56 -1.14 -2.86
N TYR A 381 -10.34 -0.53 -1.72
CA TYR A 381 -10.81 0.83 -1.44
C TYR A 381 -9.73 1.90 -1.65
N GLY A 382 -8.57 1.54 -2.19
CA GLY A 382 -7.47 2.45 -2.49
C GLY A 382 -6.84 3.08 -1.25
N VAL A 383 -6.97 2.40 -0.09
CA VAL A 383 -6.42 2.89 1.18
C VAL A 383 -5.02 2.33 1.37
N SER A 384 -4.06 3.22 1.64
CA SER A 384 -2.69 2.80 1.93
C SER A 384 -2.57 2.16 3.31
N ASN A 385 -1.58 1.29 3.50
CA ASN A 385 -1.29 0.66 4.79
C ASN A 385 -0.87 1.65 5.90
N SER A 386 -0.65 2.92 5.57
CA SER A 386 -0.24 3.96 6.51
C SER A 386 -1.39 4.76 7.14
N GLY A 387 -2.62 4.58 6.65
CA GLY A 387 -3.78 5.29 7.16
C GLY A 387 -5.08 4.60 6.80
N GLY A 388 -6.17 4.94 7.48
CA GLY A 388 -7.51 4.49 7.16
C GLY A 388 -8.19 5.38 6.12
N GLY A 389 -9.47 5.11 5.86
CA GLY A 389 -10.29 5.90 4.96
C GLY A 389 -11.77 5.79 5.27
N THR A 390 -12.53 6.83 4.98
CA THR A 390 -13.98 6.83 5.16
C THR A 390 -14.70 7.08 3.84
N PHE A 391 -15.79 6.36 3.60
CA PHE A 391 -16.56 6.40 2.35
C PHE A 391 -18.02 6.55 2.68
N LEU A 392 -18.58 7.73 2.43
CA LEU A 392 -20.00 7.99 2.60
C LEU A 392 -20.75 7.63 1.32
N MET A 393 -21.82 6.85 1.44
CA MET A 393 -22.66 6.43 0.33
C MET A 393 -24.13 6.68 0.60
N ASP A 394 -24.90 6.77 -0.48
CA ASP A 394 -26.35 6.84 -0.41
C ASP A 394 -27.00 5.46 -0.22
N ASN A 395 -28.33 5.43 -0.17
CA ASN A 395 -29.13 4.22 0.00
C ASN A 395 -29.13 3.28 -1.21
N GLU A 396 -28.58 3.70 -2.35
CA GLU A 396 -28.37 2.89 -3.55
C GLU A 396 -26.95 2.37 -3.65
N GLY A 397 -26.05 2.81 -2.75
CA GLY A 397 -24.64 2.42 -2.70
C GLY A 397 -23.71 3.30 -3.55
N THR A 398 -24.19 4.47 -3.99
CA THR A 398 -23.36 5.45 -4.71
C THR A 398 -22.49 6.21 -3.72
N ILE A 399 -21.21 6.32 -3.97
CA ILE A 399 -20.27 7.07 -3.13
C ILE A 399 -20.50 8.57 -3.27
N LEU A 400 -20.88 9.21 -2.17
CA LEU A 400 -21.16 10.64 -2.10
C LEU A 400 -19.92 11.46 -1.71
N ALA A 401 -19.07 10.91 -0.86
CA ALA A 401 -17.84 11.56 -0.43
C ALA A 401 -16.78 10.52 0.02
N ILE A 402 -15.52 10.86 -0.19
CA ILE A 402 -14.35 10.08 0.25
C ILE A 402 -13.61 10.94 1.27
N ASN A 403 -13.28 10.32 2.41
CA ASN A 403 -12.65 10.96 3.57
C ASN A 403 -13.37 12.24 4.06
N PRO A 404 -14.73 12.26 4.11
CA PRO A 404 -15.44 13.40 4.69
C PRO A 404 -15.18 13.46 6.20
N ASP A 405 -15.03 14.66 6.74
CA ASP A 405 -15.10 14.88 8.18
C ASP A 405 -16.55 14.77 8.71
N ALA A 406 -16.69 14.78 10.03
CA ALA A 406 -17.99 14.61 10.67
C ALA A 406 -18.99 15.74 10.35
N GLU A 407 -18.50 16.96 10.12
CA GLU A 407 -19.32 18.10 9.76
C GLU A 407 -19.88 17.94 8.34
N LYS A 408 -19.03 17.52 7.39
CA LYS A 408 -19.44 17.25 6.01
C LYS A 408 -20.41 16.07 5.93
N VAL A 409 -20.22 15.01 6.70
CA VAL A 409 -21.20 13.91 6.78
C VAL A 409 -22.54 14.43 7.29
N ARG A 410 -22.55 15.22 8.37
CA ARG A 410 -23.78 15.82 8.92
C ARG A 410 -24.49 16.73 7.92
N GLU A 411 -23.75 17.56 7.19
CA GLU A 411 -24.28 18.43 6.14
C GLU A 411 -25.02 17.62 5.07
N ILE A 412 -24.33 16.63 4.49
CA ILE A 412 -24.88 15.77 3.43
C ILE A 412 -26.13 15.02 3.92
N LEU A 413 -26.06 14.38 5.10
CA LEU A 413 -27.20 13.64 5.66
C LEU A 413 -28.38 14.56 5.98
N SER A 414 -28.12 15.77 6.49
CA SER A 414 -29.17 16.74 6.79
C SER A 414 -29.89 17.21 5.54
N GLU A 415 -29.18 17.37 4.43
CA GLU A 415 -29.78 17.73 3.14
C GLU A 415 -30.61 16.57 2.56
N LYS A 416 -30.01 15.38 2.48
CA LYS A 416 -30.60 14.21 1.82
C LYS A 416 -31.77 13.61 2.60
N LEU A 417 -31.68 13.54 3.92
CA LEU A 417 -32.71 12.96 4.79
C LEU A 417 -33.85 13.95 5.14
N LYS A 418 -33.77 15.26 4.78
CA LYS A 418 -34.90 16.21 4.84
C LYS A 418 -35.90 16.01 3.71
N GLN A 419 -35.48 15.41 2.60
CA GLN A 419 -36.33 15.23 1.41
C GLN A 419 -37.22 13.97 1.49
N THR A 420 -37.11 13.18 2.56
CA THR A 420 -37.82 11.91 2.70
C THR A 420 -39.06 11.96 3.59
N PHE A 421 -39.53 13.15 4.01
CA PHE A 421 -40.77 13.40 4.77
C PHE A 421 -41.75 14.30 4.04
#